data_dd76d1001f36bc827345aaea6ba6b29a
#
_entry.id   dd76d1001f36bc827345aaea6ba6b29a
#
_cell.length_a   1.000
_cell.length_b   1.000
_cell.length_c   1.000
_cell.angle_alpha   90.00
_cell.angle_beta   90.00
_cell.angle_gamma   90.00
#
_symmetry.space_group_name_H-M   'P 1'
#
loop_
_entity.id
_entity.type
_entity.pdbx_description
1 polymer ?
#
loop_
_entity_poly.entity_id
_entity_poly.type
_entity_poly.pdbx_seq_one_letter_code
_entity_poly.pdbx_strand_id
1 'polypeptide(L)'
;QKISREGLDDIVAKIYGTQSYDYVTYELLGDSEPFKLVLNCRKGPIHQLGLGVRADTEEIVSVLLNVGFNAHKLHGHIYDLSGKVSANPYFQFHWSYDLPKMPTINAKASVRWTDLNMLNFGNNNLSLSYFCAKQELFLSNIKWRQFDIKGGIRNEVFNVRNVKSSQI
;
A
#
# COMPACT_ATOMS: atom_id res chain seq x y z
N GLN A 1 13.85 35.09 6.28
CA GLN A 1 13.26 34.63 5.01
C GLN A 1 11.81 35.11 5.01
N LYS A 2 11.39 35.91 4.02
CA LYS A 2 9.99 36.32 3.91
C LYS A 2 9.20 35.15 3.32
N ILE A 3 8.24 34.64 4.08
CA ILE A 3 7.31 33.59 3.63
C ILE A 3 6.00 34.30 3.31
N SER A 4 5.45 34.08 2.11
CA SER A 4 4.14 34.57 1.73
C SER A 4 3.03 33.73 2.42
N ARG A 5 1.82 34.31 2.53
CA ARG A 5 0.66 33.58 3.05
C ARG A 5 0.38 32.30 2.24
N GLU A 6 0.43 32.39 0.92
CA GLU A 6 0.28 31.24 0.02
C GLU A 6 1.33 30.16 0.29
N GLY A 7 2.58 30.55 0.58
CA GLY A 7 3.64 29.62 0.94
C GLY A 7 3.42 28.92 2.27
N LEU A 8 2.74 29.57 3.24
CA LEU A 8 2.35 28.95 4.51
C LEU A 8 1.21 27.97 4.31
N ASP A 9 0.20 28.35 3.54
CA ASP A 9 -0.93 27.48 3.22
C ASP A 9 -0.47 26.23 2.47
N ASP A 10 0.49 26.35 1.55
CA ASP A 10 1.13 25.24 0.86
C ASP A 10 1.89 24.29 1.81
N ILE A 11 2.59 24.84 2.80
CA ILE A 11 3.28 24.04 3.82
C ILE A 11 2.27 23.28 4.67
N VAL A 12 1.22 23.93 5.13
CA VAL A 12 0.14 23.30 5.90
C VAL A 12 -0.53 22.19 5.10
N ALA A 13 -0.87 22.46 3.83
CA ALA A 13 -1.45 21.46 2.93
C ALA A 13 -0.53 20.24 2.73
N LYS A 14 0.78 20.45 2.58
CA LYS A 14 1.76 19.36 2.48
C LYS A 14 1.83 18.53 3.76
N ILE A 15 1.86 19.17 4.93
CA ILE A 15 1.88 18.47 6.22
C ILE A 15 0.58 17.65 6.40
N TYR A 16 -0.57 18.26 6.13
CA TYR A 16 -1.87 17.60 6.20
C TYR A 16 -1.97 16.43 5.19
N GLY A 17 -1.46 16.62 4.00
CA GLY A 17 -1.43 15.58 2.94
C GLY A 17 -0.61 14.34 3.29
N THR A 18 0.24 14.39 4.32
CA THR A 18 0.93 13.19 4.84
C THR A 18 0.01 12.23 5.58
N GLN A 19 -1.21 12.64 5.92
CA GLN A 19 -2.18 11.90 6.74
C GLN A 19 -1.67 11.51 8.15
N SER A 20 -0.51 12.01 8.54
CA SER A 20 0.07 11.78 9.88
C SER A 20 -0.56 12.68 10.95
N TYR A 21 -1.24 13.73 10.52
CA TYR A 21 -1.88 14.73 11.37
C TYR A 21 -3.33 14.93 10.98
N ASP A 22 -4.22 14.89 11.96
CA ASP A 22 -5.67 15.18 11.80
C ASP A 22 -5.96 16.66 11.68
N TYR A 23 -5.07 17.46 12.29
CA TYR A 23 -5.27 18.88 12.39
C TYR A 23 -3.93 19.60 12.32
N VAL A 24 -3.84 20.56 11.43
CA VAL A 24 -2.66 21.42 11.26
C VAL A 24 -3.15 22.85 11.07
N THR A 25 -2.76 23.74 11.97
CA THR A 25 -2.98 25.17 11.84
C THR A 25 -1.72 25.94 12.18
N TYR A 26 -1.71 27.20 11.80
CA TYR A 26 -0.62 28.08 12.18
C TYR A 26 -1.15 29.37 12.81
N GLU A 27 -0.36 29.92 13.70
CA GLU A 27 -0.56 31.21 14.34
C GLU A 27 0.71 32.04 14.22
N LEU A 28 0.53 33.35 13.96
CA LEU A 28 1.61 34.29 13.98
C LEU A 28 1.54 35.06 15.30
N LEU A 29 2.58 34.92 16.13
CA LEU A 29 2.69 35.60 17.43
C LEU A 29 3.69 36.75 17.31
N GLY A 30 3.35 37.91 17.85
CA GLY A 30 4.17 39.10 17.94
C GLY A 30 3.42 40.37 17.49
N ASP A 31 3.73 41.50 18.09
CA ASP A 31 3.12 42.79 17.78
C ASP A 31 3.87 43.53 16.66
N SER A 32 5.08 43.03 16.28
CA SER A 32 5.92 43.61 15.23
C SER A 32 6.83 42.57 14.60
N GLU A 33 7.36 42.82 13.40
CA GLU A 33 8.35 41.95 12.75
C GLU A 33 9.66 41.85 13.56
N PRO A 34 10.28 40.66 13.68
CA PRO A 34 9.90 39.41 13.06
C PRO A 34 8.84 38.63 13.86
N PHE A 35 7.77 38.19 13.17
CA PHE A 35 6.74 37.36 13.77
C PHE A 35 7.23 35.96 14.06
N LYS A 36 6.77 35.36 15.17
CA LYS A 36 7.00 33.97 15.51
C LYS A 36 5.88 33.12 14.93
N LEU A 37 6.24 32.20 14.00
CA LEU A 37 5.31 31.24 13.45
C LEU A 37 5.19 30.04 14.42
N VAL A 38 3.99 29.76 14.89
CA VAL A 38 3.66 28.57 15.69
C VAL A 38 2.77 27.67 14.88
N LEU A 39 3.21 26.43 14.65
CA LEU A 39 2.42 25.39 14.01
C LEU A 39 1.77 24.52 15.09
N ASN A 40 0.44 24.48 15.09
CA ASN A 40 -0.35 23.64 15.97
C ASN A 40 -0.73 22.37 15.21
N CYS A 41 -0.09 21.23 15.56
CA CYS A 41 -0.31 19.96 14.91
C CYS A 41 -0.86 18.95 15.91
N ARG A 42 -1.99 18.31 15.58
CA ARG A 42 -2.52 17.19 16.34
C ARG A 42 -2.28 15.90 15.54
N LYS A 43 -1.59 14.94 16.14
CA LYS A 43 -1.35 13.64 15.52
C LYS A 43 -2.67 12.91 15.27
N GLY A 44 -2.81 12.39 14.06
CA GLY A 44 -3.90 11.52 13.65
C GLY A 44 -3.67 10.04 14.01
N PRO A 45 -4.63 9.17 13.72
CA PRO A 45 -4.46 7.73 13.87
C PRO A 45 -3.38 7.22 12.92
N ILE A 46 -2.37 6.58 13.49
CA ILE A 46 -1.26 6.01 12.70
C ILE A 46 -1.52 4.59 12.20
N HIS A 47 -2.57 3.95 12.71
CA HIS A 47 -3.00 2.60 12.30
C HIS A 47 -4.24 2.69 11.43
N GLN A 48 -4.34 1.77 10.49
CA GLN A 48 -5.46 1.70 9.56
C GLN A 48 -6.08 0.30 9.58
N LEU A 49 -7.40 0.24 9.56
CA LEU A 49 -8.15 -0.99 9.35
C LEU A 49 -9.11 -0.78 8.18
N GLY A 50 -9.00 -1.60 7.16
CA GLY A 50 -9.88 -1.63 6.00
C GLY A 50 -10.64 -2.93 5.92
N LEU A 51 -11.94 -2.84 5.70
CA LEU A 51 -12.79 -3.97 5.38
C LEU A 51 -13.52 -3.69 4.08
N GLY A 52 -13.54 -4.66 3.18
CA GLY A 52 -14.23 -4.54 1.90
C GLY A 52 -14.97 -5.82 1.56
N VAL A 53 -16.07 -5.67 0.84
CA VAL A 53 -16.83 -6.79 0.26
C VAL A 53 -16.93 -6.54 -1.23
N ARG A 54 -16.64 -7.56 -2.02
CA ARG A 54 -16.75 -7.53 -3.48
C ARG A 54 -17.60 -8.71 -3.93
N ALA A 55 -18.49 -8.46 -4.87
CA ALA A 55 -19.25 -9.49 -5.56
C ALA A 55 -18.96 -9.38 -7.08
N ASP A 56 -18.60 -10.49 -7.69
CA ASP A 56 -18.38 -10.58 -9.13
C ASP A 56 -18.77 -11.98 -9.65
N THR A 57 -18.74 -12.14 -10.97
CA THR A 57 -19.15 -13.39 -11.62
C THR A 57 -18.12 -14.51 -11.52
N GLU A 58 -16.87 -14.20 -11.19
CA GLU A 58 -15.80 -15.19 -11.08
C GLU A 58 -15.68 -15.76 -9.66
N GLU A 59 -15.82 -14.92 -8.65
CA GLU A 59 -15.61 -15.30 -7.26
C GLU A 59 -16.89 -15.33 -6.42
N ILE A 60 -18.04 -14.95 -7.01
CA ILE A 60 -19.36 -14.83 -6.36
C ILE A 60 -19.31 -13.74 -5.27
N VAL A 61 -18.63 -14.01 -4.17
CA VAL A 61 -18.42 -13.06 -3.06
C VAL A 61 -17.00 -13.19 -2.54
N SER A 62 -16.37 -12.07 -2.28
CA SER A 62 -15.07 -12.00 -1.62
C SER A 62 -15.07 -10.96 -0.50
N VAL A 63 -14.39 -11.27 0.59
CA VAL A 63 -14.16 -10.36 1.72
C VAL A 63 -12.69 -9.99 1.74
N LEU A 64 -12.43 -8.69 1.76
CA LEU A 64 -11.08 -8.13 1.82
C LEU A 64 -10.84 -7.54 3.21
N LEU A 65 -9.68 -7.83 3.76
CA LEU A 65 -9.21 -7.24 5.02
C LEU A 65 -7.84 -6.61 4.77
N ASN A 66 -7.69 -5.38 5.23
CA ASN A 66 -6.40 -4.70 5.24
C ASN A 66 -6.13 -4.14 6.64
N VAL A 67 -4.95 -4.38 7.17
CA VAL A 67 -4.50 -3.87 8.47
C VAL A 67 -3.14 -3.22 8.29
N GLY A 68 -3.09 -1.90 8.45
CA GLY A 68 -1.87 -1.10 8.41
C GLY A 68 -1.43 -0.68 9.80
N PHE A 69 -0.23 -1.08 10.21
CA PHE A 69 0.41 -0.58 11.42
C PHE A 69 1.43 0.49 11.05
N ASN A 70 1.35 1.64 11.73
CA ASN A 70 2.12 2.84 11.40
C ASN A 70 1.92 3.33 9.96
N ALA A 71 0.77 3.06 9.35
CA ALA A 71 0.49 3.34 7.94
C ALA A 71 0.66 4.83 7.58
N HIS A 72 0.38 5.72 8.53
CA HIS A 72 0.50 7.17 8.36
C HIS A 72 1.68 7.77 9.12
N LYS A 73 2.67 6.97 9.47
CA LYS A 73 3.89 7.47 10.11
C LYS A 73 4.84 8.04 9.05
N LEU A 74 5.40 9.22 9.30
CA LEU A 74 6.30 9.90 8.35
C LEU A 74 7.60 9.11 8.10
N HIS A 75 8.15 8.50 9.13
CA HIS A 75 9.40 7.75 9.06
C HIS A 75 9.36 6.55 9.98
N GLY A 76 10.17 5.54 9.67
CA GLY A 76 10.35 4.33 10.47
C GLY A 76 9.70 3.10 9.85
N HIS A 77 9.35 2.16 10.68
CA HIS A 77 8.75 0.89 10.25
C HIS A 77 7.25 1.07 9.98
N ILE A 78 6.82 0.63 8.80
CA ILE A 78 5.43 0.56 8.36
C ILE A 78 5.15 -0.90 8.00
N TYR A 79 4.01 -1.41 8.44
CA TYR A 79 3.56 -2.77 8.15
C TYR A 79 2.16 -2.73 7.55
N ASP A 80 1.96 -3.46 6.49
CA ASP A 80 0.67 -3.65 5.83
C ASP A 80 0.38 -5.14 5.66
N LEU A 81 -0.77 -5.55 6.15
CA LEU A 81 -1.31 -6.89 6.04
C LEU A 81 -2.58 -6.83 5.22
N SER A 82 -2.62 -7.52 4.09
CA SER A 82 -3.80 -7.59 3.24
C SER A 82 -4.19 -9.04 3.02
N GLY A 83 -5.47 -9.32 3.12
CA GLY A 83 -6.01 -10.65 2.88
C GLY A 83 -7.34 -10.59 2.13
N LYS A 84 -7.59 -11.61 1.33
CA LYS A 84 -8.86 -11.84 0.65
C LYS A 84 -9.32 -13.26 0.94
N VAL A 85 -10.55 -13.38 1.40
CA VAL A 85 -11.24 -14.67 1.57
C VAL A 85 -12.27 -14.78 0.46
N SER A 86 -12.08 -15.77 -0.44
CA SER A 86 -12.93 -16.02 -1.61
C SER A 86 -12.60 -17.42 -2.16
N ALA A 87 -13.17 -17.77 -3.31
CA ALA A 87 -12.75 -18.96 -4.08
C ALA A 87 -11.25 -18.94 -4.43
N ASN A 88 -10.69 -17.73 -4.67
CA ASN A 88 -9.28 -17.51 -4.96
C ASN A 88 -8.64 -16.66 -3.86
N PRO A 89 -8.37 -17.23 -2.67
CA PRO A 89 -7.86 -16.48 -1.54
C PRO A 89 -6.42 -16.02 -1.77
N TYR A 90 -6.09 -14.87 -1.21
CA TYR A 90 -4.71 -14.42 -1.11
C TYR A 90 -4.41 -13.81 0.25
N PHE A 91 -3.14 -13.84 0.61
CA PHE A 91 -2.58 -13.15 1.74
C PHE A 91 -1.31 -12.42 1.31
N GLN A 92 -1.12 -11.20 1.78
CA GLN A 92 0.03 -10.36 1.48
C GLN A 92 0.49 -9.66 2.75
N PHE A 93 1.78 -9.69 2.98
CA PHE A 93 2.49 -8.91 3.97
C PHE A 93 3.45 -7.97 3.26
N HIS A 94 3.43 -6.70 3.64
CA HIS A 94 4.36 -5.69 3.17
C HIS A 94 4.96 -4.98 4.38
N TRP A 95 6.27 -4.96 4.45
CA TRP A 95 7.04 -4.18 5.39
C TRP A 95 7.84 -3.14 4.65
N SER A 96 7.84 -1.90 5.15
CA SER A 96 8.69 -0.84 4.65
C SER A 96 9.40 -0.14 5.81
N TYR A 97 10.62 0.28 5.54
CA TYR A 97 11.43 1.06 6.46
C TYR A 97 11.85 2.35 5.78
N ASP A 98 11.22 3.44 6.22
CA ASP A 98 11.45 4.77 5.68
C ASP A 98 12.41 5.54 6.57
N LEU A 99 13.48 6.04 5.96
CA LEU A 99 14.53 6.84 6.60
C LEU A 99 14.56 8.24 6.00
N PRO A 100 14.76 9.29 6.82
CA PRO A 100 14.92 10.64 6.31
C PRO A 100 16.09 10.73 5.32
N LYS A 101 15.83 11.27 4.13
CA LYS A 101 16.82 11.52 3.07
C LYS A 101 17.52 10.26 2.51
N MET A 102 17.02 9.07 2.79
CA MET A 102 17.52 7.81 2.26
C MET A 102 16.43 7.08 1.47
N PRO A 103 16.79 6.16 0.58
CA PRO A 103 15.82 5.29 -0.05
C PRO A 103 15.04 4.46 0.98
N THR A 104 13.78 4.25 0.73
CA THR A 104 12.92 3.39 1.54
C THR A 104 13.20 1.93 1.22
N ILE A 105 13.49 1.12 2.22
CA ILE A 105 13.67 -0.33 2.09
C ILE A 105 12.30 -0.98 2.21
N ASN A 106 11.98 -1.89 1.27
CA ASN A 106 10.71 -2.59 1.24
C ASN A 106 10.93 -4.09 1.12
N ALA A 107 10.16 -4.86 1.91
CA ALA A 107 10.05 -6.29 1.78
C ALA A 107 8.58 -6.68 1.67
N LYS A 108 8.24 -7.48 0.66
CA LYS A 108 6.86 -7.90 0.38
C LYS A 108 6.84 -9.41 0.19
N ALA A 109 5.91 -10.07 0.87
CA ALA A 109 5.63 -11.48 0.70
C ALA A 109 4.14 -11.66 0.42
N SER A 110 3.80 -12.50 -0.54
CA SER A 110 2.40 -12.83 -0.81
C SER A 110 2.24 -14.28 -1.21
N VAL A 111 1.11 -14.84 -0.85
CA VAL A 111 0.67 -16.16 -1.26
C VAL A 111 -0.72 -16.05 -1.85
N ARG A 112 -0.96 -16.81 -2.91
CA ARG A 112 -2.24 -16.85 -3.62
C ARG A 112 -2.55 -18.28 -4.02
N TRP A 113 -3.79 -18.68 -3.80
CA TRP A 113 -4.40 -19.88 -4.39
C TRP A 113 -5.33 -19.43 -5.49
N THR A 114 -5.27 -20.09 -6.62
CA THR A 114 -6.08 -19.74 -7.77
C THR A 114 -6.64 -21.01 -8.38
N ASP A 115 -7.95 -21.01 -8.55
CA ASP A 115 -8.69 -22.03 -9.27
C ASP A 115 -9.32 -21.39 -10.51
N LEU A 116 -8.83 -21.79 -11.68
CA LEU A 116 -9.30 -21.31 -12.97
C LEU A 116 -10.11 -22.40 -13.65
N ASN A 117 -11.37 -22.11 -13.99
CA ASN A 117 -12.18 -22.93 -14.84
C ASN A 117 -12.24 -22.29 -16.22
N MET A 118 -11.51 -22.85 -17.17
CA MET A 118 -11.51 -22.37 -18.54
C MET A 118 -12.50 -23.18 -19.38
N LEU A 119 -13.54 -22.52 -19.85
CA LEU A 119 -14.42 -23.05 -20.91
C LEU A 119 -13.68 -22.91 -22.24
N ASN A 120 -13.20 -24.00 -22.78
CA ASN A 120 -12.59 -24.00 -24.10
C ASN A 120 -13.68 -24.13 -25.16
N PHE A 121 -13.53 -23.42 -26.29
CA PHE A 121 -14.40 -23.54 -27.44
C PHE A 121 -14.27 -24.96 -28.06
N GLY A 122 -15.17 -25.84 -27.68
CA GLY A 122 -15.24 -27.24 -28.08
C GLY A 122 -15.15 -28.16 -26.84
N ASN A 123 -16.22 -28.73 -26.46
CA ASN A 123 -16.49 -29.86 -25.54
C ASN A 123 -15.44 -30.23 -24.42
N ASN A 124 -14.43 -29.41 -24.16
CA ASN A 124 -13.44 -29.68 -23.14
C ASN A 124 -13.43 -28.56 -22.08
N ASN A 125 -13.71 -28.93 -20.85
CA ASN A 125 -13.52 -28.05 -19.70
C ASN A 125 -12.13 -28.30 -19.11
N LEU A 126 -11.27 -27.27 -19.11
CA LEU A 126 -9.98 -27.29 -18.45
C LEU A 126 -10.10 -26.59 -17.09
N SER A 127 -9.81 -27.30 -16.03
CA SER A 127 -9.68 -26.74 -14.68
C SER A 127 -8.22 -26.79 -14.26
N LEU A 128 -7.69 -25.64 -13.87
CA LEU A 128 -6.30 -25.47 -13.43
C LEU A 128 -6.30 -24.86 -12.03
N SER A 129 -5.74 -25.59 -11.07
CA SER A 129 -5.52 -25.09 -9.71
C SER A 129 -4.03 -24.93 -9.45
N TYR A 130 -3.62 -23.75 -9.02
CA TYR A 130 -2.22 -23.49 -8.69
C TYR A 130 -2.06 -22.64 -7.43
N PHE A 131 -0.94 -22.83 -6.77
CA PHE A 131 -0.46 -22.01 -5.67
C PHE A 131 0.72 -21.16 -6.17
N CYS A 132 0.68 -19.87 -5.84
CA CYS A 132 1.76 -18.94 -6.15
C CYS A 132 2.26 -18.28 -4.87
N ALA A 133 3.55 -18.40 -4.60
CA ALA A 133 4.24 -17.67 -3.55
C ALA A 133 5.21 -16.67 -4.18
N LYS A 134 5.15 -15.41 -3.74
CA LYS A 134 5.93 -14.31 -4.28
C LYS A 134 6.64 -13.59 -3.16
N GLN A 135 7.90 -13.29 -3.34
CA GLN A 135 8.73 -12.54 -2.42
C GLN A 135 9.47 -11.44 -3.19
N GLU A 136 9.45 -10.24 -2.64
CA GLU A 136 10.08 -9.07 -3.25
C GLU A 136 10.88 -8.32 -2.19
N LEU A 137 12.09 -7.89 -2.55
CA LEU A 137 12.90 -6.97 -1.77
C LEU A 137 13.33 -5.84 -2.70
N PHE A 138 12.96 -4.60 -2.37
CA PHE A 138 13.23 -3.48 -3.25
C PHE A 138 13.46 -2.18 -2.49
N LEU A 139 14.20 -1.29 -3.13
CA LEU A 139 14.39 0.09 -2.72
C LEU A 139 13.43 0.98 -3.51
N SER A 140 12.83 1.95 -2.84
CA SER A 140 11.96 2.96 -3.44
C SER A 140 12.30 4.36 -2.93
N ASN A 141 11.65 5.38 -3.45
CA ASN A 141 11.89 6.78 -3.08
C ASN A 141 13.33 7.25 -3.40
N ILE A 142 13.93 6.69 -4.46
CA ILE A 142 15.22 7.14 -4.99
C ILE A 142 14.95 8.28 -5.97
N LYS A 143 15.07 9.52 -5.49
CA LYS A 143 14.80 10.70 -6.30
C LYS A 143 16.03 11.11 -7.11
N TRP A 144 15.90 11.12 -8.42
CA TRP A 144 16.91 11.65 -9.32
C TRP A 144 16.27 12.65 -10.28
N ARG A 145 16.49 13.96 -10.04
CA ARG A 145 15.84 15.07 -10.74
C ARG A 145 14.30 14.96 -10.65
N GLN A 146 13.64 14.66 -11.77
CA GLN A 146 12.18 14.50 -11.90
C GLN A 146 11.74 13.03 -11.83
N PHE A 147 12.68 12.08 -11.67
CA PHE A 147 12.41 10.65 -11.66
C PHE A 147 12.34 10.11 -10.24
N ASP A 148 11.34 9.27 -9.98
CA ASP A 148 11.27 8.39 -8.80
C ASP A 148 11.64 6.97 -9.25
N ILE A 149 12.80 6.51 -8.82
CA ILE A 149 13.39 5.23 -9.24
C ILE A 149 13.09 4.18 -8.18
N LYS A 150 12.69 2.99 -8.63
CA LYS A 150 12.55 1.78 -7.81
C LYS A 150 13.42 0.69 -8.40
N GLY A 151 14.07 -0.09 -7.55
CA GLY A 151 14.89 -1.22 -7.97
C GLY A 151 14.91 -2.31 -6.92
N GLY A 152 14.92 -3.57 -7.35
CA GLY A 152 14.90 -4.69 -6.41
C GLY A 152 14.96 -6.04 -7.10
N ILE A 153 14.81 -7.08 -6.27
CA ILE A 153 14.77 -8.48 -6.68
C ILE A 153 13.40 -9.07 -6.34
N ARG A 154 12.97 -10.00 -7.16
CA ARG A 154 11.69 -10.70 -7.02
C ARG A 154 11.91 -12.19 -7.26
N ASN A 155 11.36 -13.00 -6.38
CA ASN A 155 11.28 -14.44 -6.52
C ASN A 155 9.81 -14.86 -6.57
N GLU A 156 9.47 -15.71 -7.52
CA GLU A 156 8.13 -16.30 -7.65
C GLU A 156 8.24 -17.82 -7.78
N VAL A 157 7.45 -18.52 -6.99
CA VAL A 157 7.33 -19.97 -7.01
C VAL A 157 5.90 -20.35 -7.32
N PHE A 158 5.72 -21.12 -8.38
CA PHE A 158 4.44 -21.68 -8.79
C PHE A 158 4.40 -23.18 -8.53
N ASN A 159 3.33 -23.63 -7.91
CA ASN A 159 3.08 -25.06 -7.72
C ASN A 159 1.69 -25.39 -8.29
N VAL A 160 1.68 -26.14 -9.39
CA VAL A 160 0.44 -26.58 -10.03
C VAL A 160 -0.05 -27.83 -9.29
N ARG A 161 -1.27 -27.75 -8.73
CA ARG A 161 -1.84 -28.83 -7.94
C ARG A 161 -2.70 -29.79 -8.74
N ASN A 162 -3.54 -29.28 -9.64
CA ASN A 162 -4.43 -30.09 -10.46
C ASN A 162 -4.59 -29.52 -11.84
N VAL A 163 -4.52 -30.37 -12.83
CA VAL A 163 -4.97 -30.11 -14.20
C VAL A 163 -6.01 -31.18 -14.51
N LYS A 164 -7.27 -30.80 -14.57
CA LYS A 164 -8.36 -31.71 -14.98
C LYS A 164 -8.87 -31.27 -16.34
N SER A 165 -8.84 -32.15 -17.30
CA SER A 165 -9.57 -31.99 -18.55
C SER A 165 -10.70 -33.00 -18.57
N SER A 166 -11.93 -32.56 -18.69
CA SER A 166 -13.08 -33.46 -18.92
C SER A 166 -13.64 -33.19 -20.32
N GLN A 167 -13.78 -34.26 -21.09
CA GLN A 167 -14.58 -34.26 -22.30
C GLN A 167 -16.05 -34.43 -21.86
N ILE A 168 -16.92 -33.57 -22.40
CA ILE A 168 -18.38 -33.70 -22.26
C ILE A 168 -18.90 -34.47 -23.43
#